data_ac768581581c15d20ea9ae9baa52f968
#
_entry.id   ac768581581c15d20ea9ae9baa52f968
#
_cell.length_a   1.000
_cell.length_b   1.000
_cell.length_c   1.000
_cell.angle_alpha   90.00
_cell.angle_beta   90.00
_cell.angle_gamma   90.00
#
_symmetry.space_group_name_H-M   'P 1'
#
loop_
_entity.id
_entity.type
_entity.pdbx_description
1 polymer ?
#
loop_
_entity_poly.entity_id
_entity_poly.type
_entity_poly.pdbx_seq_one_letter_code
_entity_poly.pdbx_strand_id
1 'polypeptide(L)'
;MRRALALGAVAASLALTCVGLGGCGFTPLYGAPGVTSKLASIKVIAPDGRTGFLVRQHLEDAFATNRGAPAAYAMKLSLSEARYPRGIRTDNVATRYEYVITADYSLANQPSGDVAKKGRVRVEVTYDSADQPYASIAAQQDAQDRAAEEAARRIQLEVAAWLATGEPSAKKPQKVTPAPANSVTPSGLPAGL
;
A
#
# COMPACT_ATOMS: atom_id res chain seq x y z
N MET A 1 59.20 -8.72 24.86
CA MET A 1 57.99 -8.18 25.56
C MET A 1 57.33 -7.00 24.83
N ARG A 2 58.05 -6.00 24.28
CA ARG A 2 57.45 -4.83 23.61
C ARG A 2 56.63 -5.14 22.34
N ARG A 3 57.01 -6.16 21.57
CA ARG A 3 56.30 -6.55 20.32
C ARG A 3 54.95 -7.28 20.58
N ALA A 4 54.86 -8.00 21.70
CA ALA A 4 53.61 -8.67 22.08
C ALA A 4 52.53 -7.69 22.57
N LEU A 5 52.96 -6.61 23.28
CA LEU A 5 52.10 -5.54 23.71
C LEU A 5 51.52 -4.70 22.56
N ALA A 6 52.36 -4.45 21.50
CA ALA A 6 51.91 -3.72 20.31
C ALA A 6 50.90 -4.53 19.48
N LEU A 7 51.04 -5.83 19.32
CA LEU A 7 50.09 -6.70 18.64
C LEU A 7 48.76 -6.80 19.40
N GLY A 8 48.76 -6.83 20.70
CA GLY A 8 47.58 -6.82 21.53
C GLY A 8 46.75 -5.52 21.41
N ALA A 9 47.46 -4.38 21.34
CA ALA A 9 46.77 -3.08 21.16
C ALA A 9 46.14 -2.89 19.80
N VAL A 10 46.75 -3.42 18.72
CA VAL A 10 46.19 -3.39 17.35
C VAL A 10 44.99 -4.31 17.25
N ALA A 11 45.02 -5.51 17.82
CA ALA A 11 43.87 -6.44 17.84
C ALA A 11 42.70 -5.86 18.66
N ALA A 12 42.93 -5.20 19.77
CA ALA A 12 41.89 -4.59 20.59
C ALA A 12 41.23 -3.38 19.88
N SER A 13 42.02 -2.55 19.16
CA SER A 13 41.45 -1.44 18.39
C SER A 13 40.66 -1.90 17.17
N LEU A 14 41.05 -2.99 16.51
CA LEU A 14 40.32 -3.57 15.39
C LEU A 14 38.98 -4.21 15.84
N ALA A 15 38.96 -4.84 17.02
CA ALA A 15 37.72 -5.40 17.60
C ALA A 15 36.74 -4.29 18.03
N LEU A 16 37.22 -3.15 18.52
CA LEU A 16 36.39 -2.04 18.95
C LEU A 16 35.73 -1.32 17.77
N THR A 17 36.38 -1.27 16.61
CA THR A 17 35.80 -0.71 15.36
C THR A 17 34.70 -1.60 14.76
N CYS A 18 34.76 -2.92 14.92
CA CYS A 18 33.70 -3.84 14.41
C CYS A 18 32.38 -3.71 15.22
N VAL A 19 32.42 -3.35 16.50
CA VAL A 19 31.21 -3.20 17.31
C VAL A 19 30.43 -1.92 16.96
N GLY A 20 31.12 -0.89 16.40
CA GLY A 20 30.50 0.37 16.02
C GLY A 20 29.71 0.36 14.71
N LEU A 21 29.89 -0.65 13.83
CA LEU A 21 29.21 -0.74 12.53
C LEU A 21 27.87 -1.49 12.59
N GLY A 22 27.50 -2.09 13.70
CA GLY A 22 26.22 -2.79 13.89
C GLY A 22 25.01 -1.89 14.16
N GLY A 23 25.21 -0.56 14.20
CA GLY A 23 24.19 0.40 14.65
C GLY A 23 23.27 1.01 13.59
N CYS A 24 23.34 0.60 12.32
CA CYS A 24 22.30 0.95 11.35
C CYS A 24 21.07 0.09 11.63
N GLY A 25 20.11 0.60 12.42
CA GLY A 25 18.85 -0.06 12.78
C GLY A 25 17.91 -0.29 11.60
N PHE A 26 18.45 -0.81 10.49
CA PHE A 26 17.68 -1.23 9.33
C PHE A 26 17.05 -2.59 9.60
N THR A 27 15.77 -2.61 9.97
CA THR A 27 14.97 -3.83 10.03
C THR A 27 14.35 -4.06 8.65
N PRO A 28 14.69 -5.16 7.95
CA PRO A 28 14.04 -5.46 6.66
C PRO A 28 12.54 -5.65 6.88
N LEU A 29 11.73 -4.99 6.06
CA LEU A 29 10.25 -5.00 6.16
C LEU A 29 9.67 -6.42 6.22
N TYR A 30 10.23 -7.34 5.43
CA TYR A 30 9.83 -8.75 5.40
C TYR A 30 10.54 -9.62 6.45
N GLY A 31 11.48 -9.05 7.21
CA GLY A 31 12.16 -9.73 8.31
C GLY A 31 11.36 -9.75 9.61
N ALA A 32 10.28 -8.96 9.69
CA ALA A 32 9.39 -9.00 10.85
C ALA A 32 8.63 -10.34 10.91
N PRO A 33 8.62 -11.03 12.07
CA PRO A 33 7.97 -12.34 12.21
C PRO A 33 6.49 -12.27 11.81
N GLY A 34 6.05 -13.18 10.94
CA GLY A 34 4.66 -13.35 10.56
C GLY A 34 4.16 -12.43 9.44
N VAL A 35 4.92 -11.45 8.95
CA VAL A 35 4.48 -10.57 7.85
C VAL A 35 4.22 -11.37 6.59
N THR A 36 5.16 -12.22 6.17
CA THR A 36 5.05 -13.03 4.96
C THR A 36 3.87 -14.00 5.03
N SER A 37 3.66 -14.68 6.16
CA SER A 37 2.54 -15.62 6.32
C SER A 37 1.18 -14.91 6.33
N LYS A 38 1.09 -13.73 6.91
CA LYS A 38 -0.13 -12.90 6.88
C LYS A 38 -0.41 -12.38 5.47
N LEU A 39 0.60 -11.94 4.72
CA LEU A 39 0.45 -11.56 3.30
C LEU A 39 -0.09 -12.72 2.48
N ALA A 40 0.47 -13.93 2.63
CA ALA A 40 0.05 -15.13 1.92
C ALA A 40 -1.40 -15.57 2.26
N SER A 41 -1.96 -15.10 3.38
CA SER A 41 -3.34 -15.38 3.80
C SER A 41 -4.36 -14.32 3.34
N ILE A 42 -3.97 -13.36 2.47
CA ILE A 42 -4.85 -12.35 1.92
C ILE A 42 -5.52 -12.88 0.66
N LYS A 43 -6.87 -12.90 0.66
CA LYS A 43 -7.67 -13.16 -0.55
C LYS A 43 -7.95 -11.85 -1.27
N VAL A 44 -7.56 -11.72 -2.53
CA VAL A 44 -7.80 -10.53 -3.35
C VAL A 44 -9.11 -10.64 -4.12
N ILE A 45 -9.94 -9.61 -4.04
CA ILE A 45 -11.21 -9.46 -4.75
C ILE A 45 -11.11 -8.18 -5.58
N ALA A 46 -10.94 -8.32 -6.89
CA ALA A 46 -10.83 -7.22 -7.84
C ALA A 46 -12.11 -7.08 -8.67
N PRO A 47 -12.39 -5.89 -9.23
CA PRO A 47 -13.48 -5.71 -10.18
C PRO A 47 -13.20 -6.48 -11.48
N ASP A 48 -14.26 -6.75 -12.23
CA ASP A 48 -14.17 -7.38 -13.55
C ASP A 48 -13.46 -6.48 -14.56
N GLY A 49 -12.88 -7.09 -15.59
CA GLY A 49 -12.15 -6.42 -16.67
C GLY A 49 -10.64 -6.71 -16.64
N ARG A 50 -9.96 -6.29 -17.74
CA ARG A 50 -8.54 -6.56 -17.96
C ARG A 50 -7.66 -6.02 -16.81
N THR A 51 -7.82 -4.75 -16.46
CA THR A 51 -7.01 -4.10 -15.43
C THR A 51 -7.26 -4.72 -14.06
N GLY A 52 -8.51 -5.07 -13.73
CA GLY A 52 -8.82 -5.78 -12.49
C GLY A 52 -8.16 -7.15 -12.42
N PHE A 53 -8.16 -7.89 -13.54
CA PHE A 53 -7.45 -9.17 -13.65
C PHE A 53 -5.94 -9.00 -13.42
N LEU A 54 -5.29 -8.04 -14.11
CA LEU A 54 -3.86 -7.79 -13.99
C LEU A 54 -3.46 -7.40 -12.56
N VAL A 55 -4.16 -6.42 -11.97
CA VAL A 55 -3.86 -5.99 -10.60
C VAL A 55 -4.04 -7.14 -9.60
N ARG A 56 -5.08 -7.96 -9.76
CA ARG A 56 -5.28 -9.14 -8.90
C ARG A 56 -4.14 -10.14 -9.07
N GLN A 57 -3.76 -10.47 -10.31
CA GLN A 57 -2.67 -11.41 -10.59
C GLN A 57 -1.37 -10.94 -9.94
N HIS A 58 -0.95 -9.70 -10.20
CA HIS A 58 0.28 -9.15 -9.61
C HIS A 58 0.23 -9.08 -8.09
N LEU A 59 -0.94 -8.80 -7.48
CA LEU A 59 -1.10 -8.82 -6.02
C LEU A 59 -1.02 -10.23 -5.44
N GLU A 60 -1.68 -11.21 -6.05
CA GLU A 60 -1.62 -12.60 -5.61
C GLU A 60 -0.20 -13.16 -5.70
N ASP A 61 0.55 -12.80 -6.75
CA ASP A 61 1.94 -13.17 -6.92
C ASP A 61 2.83 -12.45 -5.87
N ALA A 62 2.65 -11.14 -5.69
CA ALA A 62 3.40 -10.34 -4.72
C ALA A 62 3.16 -10.78 -3.27
N PHE A 63 1.95 -11.19 -2.93
CA PHE A 63 1.62 -11.73 -1.60
C PHE A 63 2.03 -13.19 -1.43
N ALA A 64 2.43 -13.89 -2.49
CA ALA A 64 2.61 -15.34 -2.53
C ALA A 64 1.36 -16.06 -1.98
N THR A 65 0.16 -15.64 -2.45
CA THR A 65 -1.13 -16.05 -1.89
C THR A 65 -1.31 -17.56 -1.92
N ASN A 66 -1.55 -18.15 -0.76
CA ASN A 66 -1.87 -19.57 -0.64
C ASN A 66 -3.38 -19.80 -0.80
N ARG A 67 -3.80 -20.18 -2.02
CA ARG A 67 -5.22 -20.44 -2.33
C ARG A 67 -5.79 -21.67 -1.61
N GLY A 68 -4.95 -22.56 -1.07
CA GLY A 68 -5.37 -23.77 -0.34
C GLY A 68 -5.57 -23.55 1.15
N ALA A 69 -5.17 -22.41 1.72
CA ALA A 69 -5.32 -22.10 3.12
C ALA A 69 -6.52 -21.17 3.37
N PRO A 70 -7.13 -21.23 4.57
CA PRO A 70 -8.15 -20.26 4.97
C PRO A 70 -7.59 -18.83 4.91
N ALA A 71 -8.34 -17.91 4.29
CA ALA A 71 -7.94 -16.51 4.24
C ALA A 71 -8.17 -15.84 5.61
N ALA A 72 -7.12 -15.21 6.17
CA ALA A 72 -7.25 -14.39 7.37
C ALA A 72 -7.79 -12.99 7.04
N TYR A 73 -7.57 -12.54 5.80
CA TYR A 73 -8.04 -11.24 5.31
C TYR A 73 -8.66 -11.35 3.93
N ALA A 74 -9.66 -10.49 3.66
CA ALA A 74 -10.17 -10.23 2.32
C ALA A 74 -9.84 -8.80 1.90
N MET A 75 -9.10 -8.65 0.81
CA MET A 75 -8.81 -7.36 0.20
C MET A 75 -9.80 -7.10 -0.93
N LYS A 76 -10.63 -6.09 -0.79
CA LYS A 76 -11.53 -5.61 -1.85
C LYS A 76 -10.91 -4.41 -2.54
N LEU A 77 -10.84 -4.48 -3.88
CA LEU A 77 -10.31 -3.42 -4.74
C LEU A 77 -11.45 -2.70 -5.47
N SER A 78 -11.26 -1.39 -5.66
CA SER A 78 -12.00 -0.56 -6.60
C SER A 78 -11.00 0.17 -7.48
N LEU A 79 -11.14 0.08 -8.80
CA LEU A 79 -10.21 0.62 -9.77
C LEU A 79 -10.88 1.72 -10.60
N SER A 80 -10.13 2.80 -10.84
CA SER A 80 -10.50 3.86 -11.76
C SER A 80 -9.34 4.11 -12.71
N GLU A 81 -9.65 4.20 -14.00
CA GLU A 81 -8.68 4.36 -15.08
C GLU A 81 -8.97 5.66 -15.83
N ALA A 82 -7.90 6.35 -16.21
CA ALA A 82 -7.97 7.53 -17.07
C ALA A 82 -6.79 7.53 -18.06
N ARG A 83 -7.03 8.09 -19.23
CA ARG A 83 -6.01 8.26 -20.27
C ARG A 83 -6.00 9.70 -20.76
N TYR A 84 -4.86 10.34 -20.69
CA TYR A 84 -4.67 11.73 -21.08
C TYR A 84 -3.73 11.82 -22.29
N PRO A 85 -4.12 12.50 -23.37
CA PRO A 85 -3.21 12.76 -24.48
C PRO A 85 -2.11 13.72 -24.04
N ARG A 86 -0.88 13.41 -24.45
CA ARG A 86 0.32 14.24 -24.25
C ARG A 86 1.04 14.35 -25.58
N GLY A 87 1.80 15.44 -25.79
CA GLY A 87 2.56 15.60 -27.01
C GLY A 87 1.68 15.60 -28.28
N ILE A 88 0.85 16.62 -28.44
CA ILE A 88 -0.04 16.78 -29.58
C ILE A 88 0.76 17.38 -30.76
N ARG A 89 0.68 16.74 -31.94
CA ARG A 89 1.26 17.22 -33.18
C ARG A 89 0.42 18.37 -33.78
N THR A 90 0.97 19.02 -34.81
CA THR A 90 0.29 20.11 -35.54
C THR A 90 -0.99 19.66 -36.26
N ASP A 91 -1.10 18.37 -36.59
CA ASP A 91 -2.29 17.72 -37.15
C ASP A 91 -3.31 17.27 -36.07
N ASN A 92 -3.14 17.71 -34.83
CA ASN A 92 -3.99 17.40 -33.67
C ASN A 92 -3.99 15.94 -33.25
N VAL A 93 -3.01 15.14 -33.69
CA VAL A 93 -2.83 13.74 -33.29
C VAL A 93 -1.91 13.65 -32.07
N ALA A 94 -2.32 12.92 -31.03
CA ALA A 94 -1.48 12.69 -29.87
C ALA A 94 -0.44 11.62 -30.16
N THR A 95 0.84 11.94 -29.90
CA THR A 95 1.97 11.02 -30.07
C THR A 95 2.34 10.29 -28.79
N ARG A 96 1.85 10.77 -27.66
CA ARG A 96 2.08 10.18 -26.33
C ARG A 96 0.83 10.24 -25.50
N TYR A 97 0.61 9.21 -24.70
CA TYR A 97 -0.47 9.17 -23.73
C TYR A 97 0.08 8.92 -22.33
N GLU A 98 -0.58 9.50 -21.34
CA GLU A 98 -0.41 9.19 -19.93
C GLU A 98 -1.61 8.35 -19.50
N TYR A 99 -1.34 7.11 -19.09
CA TYR A 99 -2.31 6.20 -18.50
C TYR A 99 -2.21 6.30 -16.99
N VAL A 100 -3.33 6.52 -16.35
CA VAL A 100 -3.45 6.66 -14.91
C VAL A 100 -4.38 5.61 -14.36
N ILE A 101 -3.92 4.84 -13.39
CA ILE A 101 -4.73 3.94 -12.58
C ILE A 101 -4.79 4.45 -11.14
N THR A 102 -6.00 4.51 -10.58
CA THR A 102 -6.20 4.74 -9.15
C THR A 102 -6.85 3.50 -8.56
N ALA A 103 -6.17 2.88 -7.60
CA ALA A 103 -6.62 1.69 -6.89
C ALA A 103 -6.96 2.05 -5.44
N ASP A 104 -8.24 2.00 -5.09
CA ASP A 104 -8.70 2.05 -3.72
C ASP A 104 -8.81 0.61 -3.19
N TYR A 105 -8.26 0.35 -2.00
CA TYR A 105 -8.37 -0.97 -1.39
C TYR A 105 -8.87 -0.89 0.04
N SER A 106 -9.58 -1.93 0.45
CA SER A 106 -9.99 -2.17 1.83
C SER A 106 -9.66 -3.60 2.22
N LEU A 107 -8.95 -3.75 3.34
CA LEU A 107 -8.59 -5.02 3.93
C LEU A 107 -9.51 -5.29 5.11
N ALA A 108 -10.25 -6.39 5.07
CA ALA A 108 -11.17 -6.79 6.12
C ALA A 108 -10.74 -8.12 6.75
N ASN A 109 -10.85 -8.21 8.08
CA ASN A 109 -10.60 -9.44 8.84
C ASN A 109 -11.61 -10.52 8.47
N GLN A 110 -11.18 -11.78 8.41
CA GLN A 110 -12.07 -12.92 8.23
C GLN A 110 -12.12 -13.76 9.50
N PRO A 111 -13.31 -14.25 9.93
CA PRO A 111 -14.62 -14.12 9.28
C PRO A 111 -15.43 -12.86 9.71
N SER A 112 -14.91 -11.99 10.61
CA SER A 112 -15.70 -10.90 11.22
C SER A 112 -16.16 -9.84 10.20
N GLY A 113 -15.43 -9.65 9.10
CA GLY A 113 -15.72 -8.63 8.10
C GLY A 113 -15.32 -7.20 8.49
N ASP A 114 -14.74 -7.01 9.68
CA ASP A 114 -14.31 -5.70 10.14
C ASP A 114 -13.15 -5.17 9.28
N VAL A 115 -13.27 -3.91 8.84
CA VAL A 115 -12.23 -3.29 8.04
C VAL A 115 -11.05 -2.92 8.92
N ALA A 116 -9.92 -3.59 8.68
CA ALA A 116 -8.66 -3.40 9.41
C ALA A 116 -7.80 -2.28 8.82
N LYS A 117 -7.78 -2.14 7.48
CA LYS A 117 -7.00 -1.13 6.76
C LYS A 117 -7.71 -0.69 5.48
N LYS A 118 -7.55 0.59 5.14
CA LYS A 118 -7.90 1.15 3.82
C LYS A 118 -6.70 1.90 3.28
N GLY A 119 -6.60 1.98 1.97
CA GLY A 119 -5.58 2.78 1.31
C GLY A 119 -5.99 3.11 -0.12
N ARG A 120 -5.21 4.01 -0.71
CA ARG A 120 -5.34 4.44 -2.10
C ARG A 120 -3.97 4.56 -2.72
N VAL A 121 -3.80 3.96 -3.87
CA VAL A 121 -2.60 4.05 -4.68
C VAL A 121 -2.95 4.64 -6.03
N ARG A 122 -2.16 5.61 -6.49
CA ARG A 122 -2.26 6.19 -7.82
C ARG A 122 -0.95 5.96 -8.56
N VAL A 123 -1.05 5.42 -9.77
CA VAL A 123 0.08 5.15 -10.66
C VAL A 123 -0.15 5.82 -12.00
N GLU A 124 0.89 6.43 -12.53
CA GLU A 124 0.90 7.10 -13.82
C GLU A 124 2.01 6.49 -14.68
N VAL A 125 1.66 6.06 -15.88
CA VAL A 125 2.58 5.46 -16.85
C VAL A 125 2.38 6.13 -18.20
N THR A 126 3.47 6.58 -18.82
CA THR A 126 3.42 7.12 -20.17
C THR A 126 3.76 6.05 -21.20
N TYR A 127 3.14 6.15 -22.38
CA TYR A 127 3.47 5.34 -23.55
C TYR A 127 3.33 6.15 -24.82
N ASP A 128 4.14 5.82 -25.83
CA ASP A 128 4.07 6.45 -27.12
C ASP A 128 3.03 5.77 -28.00
N SER A 129 2.27 6.59 -28.75
CA SER A 129 1.31 6.10 -29.75
C SER A 129 2.00 6.08 -31.09
N ALA A 130 2.09 4.92 -31.70
CA ALA A 130 2.58 4.78 -33.07
C ALA A 130 1.46 5.09 -34.08
N ASP A 131 1.85 5.51 -35.29
CA ASP A 131 0.90 5.70 -36.41
C ASP A 131 0.26 4.38 -36.85
N GLN A 132 0.87 3.25 -36.52
CA GLN A 132 0.35 1.91 -36.80
C GLN A 132 -0.62 1.48 -35.69
N PRO A 133 -1.88 1.13 -36.03
CA PRO A 133 -2.92 0.82 -35.06
C PRO A 133 -2.55 -0.33 -34.09
N TYR A 134 -1.97 -1.41 -34.61
CA TYR A 134 -1.58 -2.57 -33.80
C TYR A 134 -0.47 -2.26 -32.80
N ALA A 135 0.52 -1.44 -33.21
CA ALA A 135 1.59 -1.02 -32.35
C ALA A 135 1.07 -0.13 -31.21
N SER A 136 0.13 0.77 -31.51
CA SER A 136 -0.52 1.62 -30.51
C SER A 136 -1.32 0.82 -29.49
N ILE A 137 -2.07 -0.22 -29.95
CA ILE A 137 -2.80 -1.12 -29.03
C ILE A 137 -1.83 -1.90 -28.13
N ALA A 138 -0.75 -2.44 -28.70
CA ALA A 138 0.26 -3.16 -27.93
C ALA A 138 0.93 -2.28 -26.86
N ALA A 139 1.29 -1.04 -27.23
CA ALA A 139 1.87 -0.07 -26.30
C ALA A 139 0.89 0.29 -25.16
N GLN A 140 -0.40 0.44 -25.47
CA GLN A 140 -1.42 0.67 -24.45
C GLN A 140 -1.55 -0.53 -23.50
N GLN A 141 -1.56 -1.75 -24.03
CA GLN A 141 -1.66 -2.97 -23.21
C GLN A 141 -0.45 -3.15 -22.30
N ASP A 142 0.75 -2.87 -22.80
CA ASP A 142 1.98 -2.87 -22.01
C ASP A 142 1.94 -1.80 -20.91
N ALA A 143 1.45 -0.60 -21.20
CA ALA A 143 1.29 0.45 -20.20
C ALA A 143 0.29 0.06 -19.09
N GLN A 144 -0.80 -0.64 -19.42
CA GLN A 144 -1.76 -1.16 -18.46
C GLN A 144 -1.11 -2.21 -17.54
N ASP A 145 -0.31 -3.11 -18.11
CA ASP A 145 0.37 -4.15 -17.34
C ASP A 145 1.40 -3.55 -16.38
N ARG A 146 2.27 -2.66 -16.86
CA ARG A 146 3.24 -1.96 -16.00
C ARG A 146 2.57 -1.11 -14.90
N ALA A 147 1.45 -0.47 -15.21
CA ALA A 147 0.71 0.29 -14.21
C ALA A 147 0.07 -0.62 -13.15
N ALA A 148 -0.44 -1.78 -13.55
CA ALA A 148 -1.02 -2.77 -12.65
C ALA A 148 0.05 -3.39 -11.73
N GLU A 149 1.22 -3.74 -12.27
CA GLU A 149 2.36 -4.24 -11.51
C GLU A 149 2.84 -3.23 -10.46
N GLU A 150 3.03 -1.97 -10.86
CA GLU A 150 3.47 -0.92 -9.94
C GLU A 150 2.41 -0.62 -8.87
N ALA A 151 1.12 -0.65 -9.22
CA ALA A 151 0.04 -0.50 -8.24
C ALA A 151 0.05 -1.64 -7.22
N ALA A 152 0.20 -2.89 -7.69
CA ALA A 152 0.30 -4.06 -6.82
C ALA A 152 1.50 -3.98 -5.89
N ARG A 153 2.67 -3.59 -6.40
CA ARG A 153 3.89 -3.41 -5.61
C ARG A 153 3.72 -2.35 -4.51
N ARG A 154 3.11 -1.21 -4.82
CA ARG A 154 2.84 -0.15 -3.82
C ARG A 154 1.86 -0.61 -2.76
N ILE A 155 0.77 -1.28 -3.15
CA ILE A 155 -0.19 -1.85 -2.21
C ILE A 155 0.49 -2.88 -1.31
N GLN A 156 1.32 -3.77 -1.88
CA GLN A 156 2.08 -4.76 -1.10
C GLN A 156 2.95 -4.10 -0.04
N LEU A 157 3.71 -3.06 -0.40
CA LEU A 157 4.57 -2.33 0.54
C LEU A 157 3.77 -1.67 1.66
N GLU A 158 2.63 -1.01 1.33
CA GLU A 158 1.77 -0.39 2.34
C GLU A 158 1.15 -1.40 3.31
N VAL A 159 0.72 -2.55 2.79
CA VAL A 159 0.13 -3.62 3.61
C VAL A 159 1.20 -4.30 4.45
N ALA A 160 2.38 -4.59 3.89
CA ALA A 160 3.50 -5.17 4.61
C ALA A 160 3.98 -4.25 5.76
N ALA A 161 4.10 -2.94 5.50
CA ALA A 161 4.45 -1.96 6.52
C ALA A 161 3.42 -1.92 7.65
N TRP A 162 2.13 -1.96 7.31
CA TRP A 162 1.05 -2.01 8.30
C TRP A 162 1.09 -3.30 9.14
N LEU A 163 1.32 -4.45 8.52
CA LEU A 163 1.45 -5.73 9.22
C LEU A 163 2.69 -5.78 10.13
N ALA A 164 3.79 -5.11 9.72
CA ALA A 164 5.03 -5.07 10.49
C ALA A 164 4.94 -4.16 11.72
N THR A 165 4.15 -3.07 11.66
CA THR A 165 3.95 -2.16 12.80
C THR A 165 3.01 -2.71 13.86
N GLY A 166 2.47 -3.93 13.66
CA GLY A 166 1.40 -4.50 14.44
C GLY A 166 0.06 -3.87 14.06
N GLU A 167 -0.95 -4.70 13.89
CA GLU A 167 -2.31 -4.22 13.65
C GLU A 167 -2.66 -3.22 14.77
N PRO A 168 -2.98 -1.94 14.46
CA PRO A 168 -3.57 -1.10 15.48
C PRO A 168 -4.86 -1.82 15.88
N SER A 169 -4.86 -2.33 17.11
CA SER A 169 -6.01 -2.98 17.72
C SER A 169 -7.23 -2.15 17.36
N ALA A 170 -8.21 -2.73 16.66
CA ALA A 170 -9.39 -2.05 16.20
C ALA A 170 -9.92 -1.23 17.39
N LYS A 171 -9.81 0.09 17.30
CA LYS A 171 -10.29 0.99 18.36
C LYS A 171 -11.77 0.65 18.51
N LYS A 172 -12.11 -0.08 19.59
CA LYS A 172 -13.50 -0.38 19.94
C LYS A 172 -14.29 0.89 19.71
N PRO A 173 -15.46 0.84 19.04
CA PRO A 173 -16.26 2.02 18.85
C PRO A 173 -16.45 2.67 20.23
N GLN A 174 -15.89 3.86 20.37
CA GLN A 174 -16.00 4.63 21.59
C GLN A 174 -17.49 4.93 21.74
N LYS A 175 -18.14 4.24 22.70
CA LYS A 175 -19.54 4.50 23.04
C LYS A 175 -19.64 6.00 23.32
N VAL A 176 -20.20 6.73 22.37
CA VAL A 176 -20.49 8.14 22.55
C VAL A 176 -21.48 8.20 23.71
N THR A 177 -20.97 8.53 24.89
CA THR A 177 -21.84 8.88 26.02
C THR A 177 -22.53 10.17 25.62
N PRO A 178 -23.88 10.21 25.50
CA PRO A 178 -24.55 11.43 25.19
C PRO A 178 -24.22 12.45 26.29
N ALA A 179 -23.82 13.65 25.87
CA ALA A 179 -23.61 14.77 26.79
C ALA A 179 -24.85 14.97 27.62
N PRO A 180 -24.72 15.28 28.94
CA PRO A 180 -25.88 15.58 29.77
C PRO A 180 -26.62 16.78 29.16
N ALA A 181 -27.89 16.61 28.94
CA ALA A 181 -28.76 17.68 28.45
C ALA A 181 -28.68 18.84 29.46
N ASN A 182 -28.07 19.95 29.02
CA ASN A 182 -28.15 21.20 29.77
C ASN A 182 -29.64 21.60 29.82
N SER A 183 -30.26 21.45 31.00
CA SER A 183 -31.54 22.02 31.34
C SER A 183 -31.38 23.54 31.35
N VAL A 184 -31.72 24.17 30.23
CA VAL A 184 -31.93 25.61 30.19
C VAL A 184 -33.23 25.90 30.92
N THR A 185 -33.11 26.34 32.15
CA THR A 185 -34.25 26.94 32.91
C THR A 185 -34.61 28.23 32.23
N PRO A 186 -35.87 28.43 31.78
CA PRO A 186 -36.28 29.73 31.28
C PRO A 186 -36.42 30.67 32.46
N SER A 187 -35.50 31.63 32.59
CA SER A 187 -35.53 32.71 33.54
C SER A 187 -36.65 33.66 33.18
N GLY A 188 -37.47 33.99 34.20
CA GLY A 188 -38.77 34.68 34.19
C GLY A 188 -38.89 35.95 33.35
N LEU A 189 -40.04 36.10 32.74
CA LEU A 189 -40.59 37.38 32.31
C LEU A 189 -40.94 38.24 33.55
N PRO A 190 -40.58 39.54 33.59
CA PRO A 190 -41.17 40.44 34.51
C PRO A 190 -42.55 40.82 34.01
N ALA A 191 -43.61 40.62 34.85
CA ALA A 191 -44.90 41.24 34.72
C ALA A 191 -44.80 42.71 35.14
N GLY A 192 -45.33 43.59 34.37
CA GLY A 192 -45.43 44.99 34.80
C GLY A 192 -45.92 45.99 33.74
N LEU A 193 -47.19 46.35 33.78
CA LEU A 193 -47.87 47.54 33.33
C LEU A 193 -48.29 47.65 31.86
#